data_8a8f982e8bb6867fd0f0dd7a1b93af74
#
_entry.id   8a8f982e8bb6867fd0f0dd7a1b93af74
#
_cell.length_a   1.000
_cell.length_b   1.000
_cell.length_c   1.000
_cell.angle_alpha   90.00
_cell.angle_beta   90.00
_cell.angle_gamma   90.00
#
_symmetry.space_group_name_H-M   'P 1'
#
loop_
_entity.id
_entity.type
_entity.pdbx_description
1 polymer ?
#
loop_
_entity_poly.entity_id
_entity_poly.type
_entity_poly.pdbx_seq_one_letter_code
_entity_poly.pdbx_strand_id
1 'polypeptide(L)'
;MTIFFYHVSLALFPLAFLSAYLGGRRFISASFLPALLGAAFGALCFSAFARSANADTGKIIFDALALLALLALLFAFRLKRFYLTAAVIFALGCAYGFEYRFIGMNFKIFSGELLDSFSLTNLFMAVLGALALILFYFIYRSALARASRGAKLVSFALAWAFAFIAKIGFLGLDLRQADAPKALAAKGFEGLSNAIGSSEFLSVIAKIIHYNNSYLTLALCLIATLIALLTAFCAPSRAPREADIIKFREVKAGRFAIFRDFSLILSLGILISFLGLYYILVASKPPTIDEPKIIEPQGAEFIIDANIVKDGKLHRFAYVTDDGHKVRFFLLNRFTDKFAPVAVFDACSICGDMGYIKKGDELICIACNVRIFLPSVGKLGGCNPIPLDYKLEGRNIVIALKTIEDGASYFSEIVDKKVIDPVSRKEILNTSKFSYLYYGRTYFFESEANANAFTAHPERYVDENGTLKELK
;
A
#
# COMPACT_ATOMS: atom_id res chain seq x y z
N MET A 1 -7.43 -1.19 -7.08
CA MET A 1 -8.05 -0.03 -6.41
C MET A 1 -7.06 1.06 -6.01
N THR A 2 -5.88 0.72 -5.50
CA THR A 2 -4.83 1.70 -5.13
C THR A 2 -4.49 2.66 -6.29
N ILE A 3 -4.38 2.16 -7.52
CA ILE A 3 -4.12 2.97 -8.72
C ILE A 3 -5.21 4.03 -8.95
N PHE A 4 -6.48 3.65 -8.82
CA PHE A 4 -7.60 4.59 -8.95
C PHE A 4 -7.49 5.74 -7.93
N PHE A 5 -7.29 5.40 -6.65
CA PHE A 5 -7.14 6.41 -5.59
C PHE A 5 -5.91 7.29 -5.80
N TYR A 6 -4.83 6.69 -6.28
CA TYR A 6 -3.60 7.44 -6.57
C TYR A 6 -3.83 8.51 -7.62
N HIS A 7 -4.47 8.17 -8.74
CA HIS A 7 -4.76 9.14 -9.81
C HIS A 7 -5.71 10.23 -9.34
N VAL A 8 -6.78 9.89 -8.62
CA VAL A 8 -7.74 10.87 -8.11
C VAL A 8 -7.06 11.81 -7.11
N SER A 9 -6.23 11.30 -6.20
CA SER A 9 -5.52 12.11 -5.21
C SER A 9 -4.55 13.10 -5.85
N LEU A 10 -3.80 12.66 -6.86
CA LEU A 10 -2.80 13.49 -7.53
C LEU A 10 -3.39 14.60 -8.39
N ALA A 11 -4.53 14.35 -9.02
CA ALA A 11 -5.02 15.20 -10.10
C ALA A 11 -6.35 15.90 -9.82
N LEU A 12 -7.07 15.53 -8.75
CA LEU A 12 -8.40 16.09 -8.48
C LEU A 12 -8.37 17.62 -8.36
N PHE A 13 -7.53 18.17 -7.49
CA PHE A 13 -7.43 19.63 -7.32
C PHE A 13 -6.51 20.29 -8.33
N PRO A 14 -5.26 19.83 -8.56
CA PRO A 14 -4.36 20.56 -9.45
C PRO A 14 -4.82 20.53 -10.90
N LEU A 15 -5.44 19.46 -11.34
CA LEU A 15 -5.85 19.36 -12.75
C LEU A 15 -7.37 19.57 -12.93
N ALA A 16 -8.21 18.74 -12.29
CA ALA A 16 -9.65 18.81 -12.54
C ALA A 16 -10.27 20.11 -12.02
N PHE A 17 -10.05 20.46 -10.74
CA PHE A 17 -10.65 21.63 -10.12
C PHE A 17 -10.07 22.95 -10.65
N LEU A 18 -8.74 23.12 -10.66
CA LEU A 18 -8.12 24.36 -11.13
C LEU A 18 -8.40 24.62 -12.61
N SER A 19 -8.40 23.58 -13.44
CA SER A 19 -8.79 23.71 -14.84
C SER A 19 -10.25 24.13 -15.00
N ALA A 20 -11.16 23.56 -14.18
CA ALA A 20 -12.57 23.95 -14.18
C ALA A 20 -12.77 25.41 -13.72
N TYR A 21 -12.02 25.83 -12.69
CA TYR A 21 -12.05 27.18 -12.15
C TYR A 21 -11.61 28.22 -13.19
N LEU A 22 -10.50 27.94 -13.88
CA LEU A 22 -9.91 28.85 -14.85
C LEU A 22 -10.66 28.90 -16.20
N GLY A 23 -11.40 27.85 -16.52
CA GLY A 23 -11.99 27.63 -17.83
C GLY A 23 -13.15 28.54 -18.25
N GLY A 24 -13.80 29.26 -17.36
CA GLY A 24 -14.93 30.15 -17.66
C GLY A 24 -16.04 29.52 -18.53
N ARG A 25 -17.16 30.24 -18.77
CA ARG A 25 -18.27 29.71 -19.59
C ARG A 25 -17.94 29.51 -21.09
N ARG A 26 -17.04 30.32 -21.64
CA ARG A 26 -16.77 30.34 -23.09
C ARG A 26 -15.55 29.54 -23.54
N PHE A 27 -14.73 29.02 -22.62
CA PHE A 27 -13.39 28.49 -22.96
C PHE A 27 -13.16 27.06 -22.46
N ILE A 28 -13.96 26.07 -22.93
CA ILE A 28 -13.57 24.65 -22.82
C ILE A 28 -12.19 24.45 -23.44
N SER A 29 -11.92 25.12 -24.56
CA SER A 29 -10.66 25.09 -25.29
C SER A 29 -9.48 25.63 -24.49
N ALA A 30 -9.68 26.56 -23.55
CA ALA A 30 -8.60 27.17 -22.78
C ALA A 30 -8.17 26.37 -21.55
N SER A 31 -8.98 25.44 -21.11
CA SER A 31 -8.68 24.64 -19.89
C SER A 31 -8.66 23.14 -20.16
N PHE A 32 -9.71 22.59 -20.75
CA PHE A 32 -9.79 21.15 -20.99
C PHE A 32 -8.78 20.67 -22.04
N LEU A 33 -8.71 21.35 -23.17
CA LEU A 33 -7.80 20.99 -24.26
C LEU A 33 -6.32 21.08 -23.84
N PRO A 34 -5.84 22.18 -23.22
CA PRO A 34 -4.46 22.22 -22.70
C PRO A 34 -4.17 21.15 -21.65
N ALA A 35 -5.12 20.82 -20.75
CA ALA A 35 -4.95 19.74 -19.79
C ALA A 35 -4.77 18.37 -20.47
N LEU A 36 -5.62 18.09 -21.48
CA LEU A 36 -5.56 16.83 -22.22
C LEU A 36 -4.27 16.73 -23.06
N LEU A 37 -3.92 17.77 -23.79
CA LEU A 37 -2.68 17.82 -24.59
C LEU A 37 -1.45 17.73 -23.70
N GLY A 38 -1.46 18.41 -22.55
CA GLY A 38 -0.40 18.31 -21.55
C GLY A 38 -0.25 16.89 -21.04
N ALA A 39 -1.35 16.23 -20.66
CA ALA A 39 -1.31 14.84 -20.20
C ALA A 39 -0.77 13.88 -21.29
N ALA A 40 -1.19 14.06 -22.53
CA ALA A 40 -0.65 13.27 -23.65
C ALA A 40 0.85 13.52 -23.85
N PHE A 41 1.29 14.77 -23.82
CA PHE A 41 2.69 15.14 -23.97
C PHE A 41 3.55 14.60 -22.80
N GLY A 42 3.09 14.74 -21.57
CA GLY A 42 3.79 14.18 -20.38
C GLY A 42 3.93 12.66 -20.47
N ALA A 43 2.89 11.97 -20.92
CA ALA A 43 2.93 10.52 -21.14
C ALA A 43 3.93 10.12 -22.26
N LEU A 44 4.07 10.93 -23.30
CA LEU A 44 5.09 10.72 -24.35
C LEU A 44 6.51 10.97 -23.82
N CYS A 45 6.70 12.05 -23.06
CA CYS A 45 7.99 12.35 -22.42
C CYS A 45 8.44 11.20 -21.50
N PHE A 46 7.51 10.59 -20.74
CA PHE A 46 7.83 9.41 -19.94
C PHE A 46 8.50 8.32 -20.77
N SER A 47 8.01 8.02 -21.95
CA SER A 47 8.57 6.97 -22.81
C SER A 47 10.02 7.26 -23.23
N ALA A 48 10.40 8.53 -23.34
CA ALA A 48 11.80 8.92 -23.62
C ALA A 48 12.70 8.76 -22.39
N PHE A 49 12.24 9.19 -21.21
CA PHE A 49 12.98 9.03 -19.94
C PHE A 49 13.11 7.57 -19.52
N ALA A 50 12.08 6.76 -19.69
CA ALA A 50 12.11 5.32 -19.35
C ALA A 50 13.15 4.55 -20.18
N ARG A 51 13.36 4.92 -21.45
CA ARG A 51 14.39 4.30 -22.32
C ARG A 51 15.81 4.57 -21.85
N SER A 52 16.05 5.71 -21.21
CA SER A 52 17.37 6.12 -20.72
C SER A 52 17.62 5.72 -19.25
N ALA A 53 16.74 4.94 -18.63
CA ALA A 53 16.74 4.58 -17.21
C ALA A 53 16.70 5.78 -16.23
N ASN A 54 16.19 6.93 -16.71
CA ASN A 54 16.11 8.18 -15.93
C ASN A 54 14.68 8.57 -15.58
N ALA A 55 13.77 7.59 -15.43
CA ALA A 55 12.35 7.85 -15.17
C ALA A 55 12.13 8.61 -13.84
N ASP A 56 12.90 8.29 -12.79
CA ASP A 56 12.82 8.97 -11.49
C ASP A 56 13.24 10.44 -11.60
N THR A 57 14.33 10.71 -12.32
CA THR A 57 14.77 12.08 -12.58
C THR A 57 13.72 12.86 -13.38
N GLY A 58 13.10 12.22 -14.37
CA GLY A 58 11.99 12.79 -15.13
C GLY A 58 10.81 13.16 -14.23
N LYS A 59 10.43 12.28 -13.30
CA LYS A 59 9.34 12.54 -12.33
C LYS A 59 9.63 13.78 -11.49
N ILE A 60 10.83 13.87 -10.92
CA ILE A 60 11.27 15.05 -10.13
C ILE A 60 11.16 16.34 -10.94
N ILE A 61 11.60 16.32 -12.21
CA ILE A 61 11.52 17.49 -13.10
C ILE A 61 10.04 17.90 -13.33
N PHE A 62 9.16 16.98 -13.65
CA PHE A 62 7.76 17.26 -13.89
C PHE A 62 7.00 17.70 -12.64
N ASP A 63 7.34 17.17 -11.45
CA ASP A 63 6.78 17.63 -10.19
C ASP A 63 7.27 19.04 -9.82
N ALA A 64 8.52 19.37 -10.06
CA ALA A 64 9.04 20.72 -9.92
C ALA A 64 8.36 21.70 -10.88
N LEU A 65 8.15 21.31 -12.15
CA LEU A 65 7.40 22.10 -13.12
C LEU A 65 5.95 22.34 -12.69
N ALA A 66 5.30 21.32 -12.10
CA ALA A 66 3.94 21.47 -11.56
C ALA A 66 3.90 22.47 -10.39
N LEU A 67 4.87 22.44 -9.49
CA LEU A 67 4.98 23.43 -8.40
C LEU A 67 5.19 24.84 -8.94
N LEU A 68 6.09 25.03 -9.90
CA LEU A 68 6.29 26.32 -10.57
C LEU A 68 5.02 26.78 -11.28
N ALA A 69 4.29 25.89 -11.92
CA ALA A 69 3.01 26.19 -12.55
C ALA A 69 1.95 26.63 -11.52
N LEU A 70 1.88 25.97 -10.36
CA LEU A 70 0.98 26.36 -9.27
C LEU A 70 1.35 27.73 -8.69
N LEU A 71 2.62 28.06 -8.56
CA LEU A 71 3.07 29.39 -8.16
C LEU A 71 2.73 30.45 -9.23
N ALA A 72 3.03 30.16 -10.49
CA ALA A 72 2.71 31.04 -11.61
C ALA A 72 1.20 31.31 -11.72
N LEU A 73 0.36 30.36 -11.27
CA LEU A 73 -1.08 30.52 -11.27
C LEU A 73 -1.56 31.68 -10.39
N LEU A 74 -0.91 31.94 -9.26
CA LEU A 74 -1.24 33.07 -8.37
C LEU A 74 -1.02 34.43 -9.10
N PHE A 75 0.02 34.52 -9.94
CA PHE A 75 0.30 35.70 -10.75
C PHE A 75 -0.60 35.76 -11.97
N ALA A 76 -0.86 34.63 -12.65
CA ALA A 76 -1.73 34.55 -13.82
C ALA A 76 -3.17 34.99 -13.50
N PHE A 77 -3.66 34.70 -12.31
CA PHE A 77 -4.95 35.12 -11.82
C PHE A 77 -5.14 36.65 -11.81
N ARG A 78 -4.07 37.36 -11.51
CA ARG A 78 -4.05 38.82 -11.45
C ARG A 78 -4.01 39.47 -12.87
N LEU A 79 -3.39 38.76 -13.82
CA LEU A 79 -3.10 39.34 -15.18
C LEU A 79 -4.16 39.03 -16.24
N LYS A 80 -5.17 38.17 -15.96
CA LYS A 80 -6.26 37.76 -16.89
C LYS A 80 -5.79 37.35 -18.31
N ARG A 81 -4.56 36.83 -18.44
CA ARG A 81 -3.98 36.46 -19.73
C ARG A 81 -4.32 35.01 -20.10
N PHE A 82 -5.08 34.84 -21.17
CA PHE A 82 -5.51 33.56 -21.72
C PHE A 82 -4.35 32.57 -21.95
N TYR A 83 -3.31 33.02 -22.64
CA TYR A 83 -2.17 32.15 -22.97
C TYR A 83 -1.40 31.67 -21.74
N LEU A 84 -1.25 32.51 -20.73
CA LEU A 84 -0.58 32.12 -19.48
C LEU A 84 -1.40 31.08 -18.74
N THR A 85 -2.71 31.23 -18.70
CA THR A 85 -3.62 30.24 -18.09
C THR A 85 -3.54 28.90 -18.80
N ALA A 86 -3.56 28.90 -20.13
CA ALA A 86 -3.45 27.68 -20.93
C ALA A 86 -2.09 27.01 -20.75
N ALA A 87 -0.98 27.78 -20.67
CA ALA A 87 0.36 27.26 -20.43
C ALA A 87 0.49 26.60 -19.04
N VAL A 88 -0.07 27.24 -17.99
CA VAL A 88 -0.07 26.68 -16.64
C VAL A 88 -0.86 25.37 -16.59
N ILE A 89 -2.04 25.32 -17.19
CA ILE A 89 -2.86 24.12 -17.24
C ILE A 89 -2.17 23.01 -18.04
N PHE A 90 -1.53 23.37 -19.14
CA PHE A 90 -0.72 22.43 -19.94
C PHE A 90 0.41 21.84 -19.09
N ALA A 91 1.16 22.66 -18.33
CA ALA A 91 2.24 22.20 -17.47
C ALA A 91 1.74 21.24 -16.36
N LEU A 92 0.60 21.56 -15.73
CA LEU A 92 -0.04 20.65 -14.77
C LEU A 92 -0.50 19.33 -15.42
N GLY A 93 -0.99 19.41 -16.65
CA GLY A 93 -1.32 18.24 -17.46
C GLY A 93 -0.10 17.38 -17.75
N CYS A 94 1.03 17.99 -18.12
CA CYS A 94 2.29 17.28 -18.38
C CYS A 94 2.76 16.49 -17.15
N ALA A 95 2.75 17.12 -15.98
CA ALA A 95 3.12 16.44 -14.75
C ALA A 95 2.20 15.23 -14.48
N TYR A 96 0.89 15.41 -14.60
CA TYR A 96 -0.05 14.30 -14.43
C TYR A 96 0.17 13.19 -15.45
N GLY A 97 0.34 13.50 -16.71
CA GLY A 97 0.56 12.50 -17.76
C GLY A 97 1.83 11.69 -17.57
N PHE A 98 2.90 12.34 -17.13
CA PHE A 98 4.15 11.68 -16.75
C PHE A 98 3.97 10.75 -15.57
N GLU A 99 3.38 11.24 -14.46
CA GLU A 99 3.09 10.45 -13.26
C GLU A 99 2.16 9.26 -13.57
N TYR A 100 1.17 9.46 -14.42
CA TYR A 100 0.25 8.39 -14.83
C TYR A 100 1.00 7.21 -15.44
N ARG A 101 1.97 7.49 -16.34
CA ARG A 101 2.81 6.45 -16.96
C ARG A 101 3.82 5.86 -15.97
N PHE A 102 4.41 6.68 -15.10
CA PHE A 102 5.34 6.26 -14.06
C PHE A 102 4.68 5.27 -13.10
N ILE A 103 3.50 5.59 -12.60
CA ILE A 103 2.71 4.69 -11.75
C ILE A 103 2.33 3.42 -12.51
N GLY A 104 1.95 3.57 -13.79
CA GLY A 104 1.62 2.44 -14.66
C GLY A 104 2.75 1.43 -14.79
N MET A 105 3.99 1.89 -14.82
CA MET A 105 5.17 1.03 -14.82
C MET A 105 5.30 0.23 -13.52
N ASN A 106 5.16 0.89 -12.38
CA ASN A 106 5.28 0.25 -11.07
C ASN A 106 4.18 -0.78 -10.80
N PHE A 107 2.98 -0.58 -11.36
CA PHE A 107 1.85 -1.50 -11.24
C PHE A 107 1.69 -2.45 -12.42
N LYS A 108 2.68 -2.54 -13.29
CA LYS A 108 2.67 -3.40 -14.49
C LYS A 108 1.46 -3.16 -15.42
N ILE A 109 0.89 -1.95 -15.45
CA ILE A 109 -0.26 -1.61 -16.31
C ILE A 109 0.09 -1.76 -17.80
N PHE A 110 1.35 -1.53 -18.15
CA PHE A 110 1.87 -1.55 -19.51
C PHE A 110 2.93 -2.62 -19.71
N SER A 111 2.84 -3.74 -18.99
CA SER A 111 3.70 -4.91 -19.22
C SER A 111 3.37 -5.54 -20.57
N GLY A 112 4.34 -6.22 -21.19
CA GLY A 112 4.13 -6.90 -22.47
C GLY A 112 3.11 -8.04 -22.44
N GLU A 113 2.66 -8.45 -21.24
CA GLU A 113 1.65 -9.48 -21.00
C GLU A 113 0.30 -8.82 -20.68
N LEU A 114 -0.29 -8.14 -21.64
CA LEU A 114 -1.60 -7.47 -21.53
C LEU A 114 -2.76 -8.42 -21.20
N LEU A 115 -2.59 -9.71 -21.36
CA LEU A 115 -3.61 -10.73 -21.12
C LEU A 115 -3.63 -11.24 -19.68
N ASP A 116 -2.69 -10.82 -18.82
CA ASP A 116 -2.76 -11.13 -17.41
C ASP A 116 -3.92 -10.38 -16.74
N SER A 117 -4.79 -11.11 -16.03
CA SER A 117 -5.96 -10.55 -15.34
C SER A 117 -5.61 -9.42 -14.36
N PHE A 118 -4.43 -9.46 -13.76
CA PHE A 118 -3.94 -8.43 -12.84
C PHE A 118 -3.60 -7.12 -13.58
N SER A 119 -2.88 -7.20 -14.68
CA SER A 119 -2.54 -6.05 -15.54
C SER A 119 -3.79 -5.42 -16.14
N LEU A 120 -4.75 -6.24 -16.59
CA LEU A 120 -6.03 -5.76 -17.11
C LEU A 120 -6.85 -5.03 -16.04
N THR A 121 -6.90 -5.56 -14.81
CA THR A 121 -7.57 -4.91 -13.69
C THR A 121 -6.92 -3.56 -13.34
N ASN A 122 -5.59 -3.50 -13.33
CA ASN A 122 -4.87 -2.26 -13.08
C ASN A 122 -5.13 -1.21 -14.17
N LEU A 123 -5.12 -1.61 -15.44
CA LEU A 123 -5.46 -0.75 -16.57
C LEU A 123 -6.90 -0.22 -16.44
N PHE A 124 -7.85 -1.08 -16.12
CA PHE A 124 -9.24 -0.69 -15.91
C PHE A 124 -9.37 0.37 -14.79
N MET A 125 -8.70 0.16 -13.65
CA MET A 125 -8.71 1.11 -12.54
C MET A 125 -8.05 2.44 -12.90
N ALA A 126 -7.00 2.44 -13.70
CA ALA A 126 -6.36 3.66 -14.18
C ALA A 126 -7.28 4.45 -15.12
N VAL A 127 -7.94 3.78 -16.06
CA VAL A 127 -8.92 4.39 -16.95
C VAL A 127 -10.10 4.95 -16.18
N LEU A 128 -10.61 4.20 -15.19
CA LEU A 128 -11.70 4.65 -14.32
C LEU A 128 -11.32 5.92 -13.54
N GLY A 129 -10.09 6.01 -13.05
CA GLY A 129 -9.56 7.21 -12.40
C GLY A 129 -9.53 8.42 -13.33
N ALA A 130 -9.06 8.25 -14.55
CA ALA A 130 -9.06 9.32 -15.56
C ALA A 130 -10.47 9.78 -15.94
N LEU A 131 -11.42 8.84 -16.11
CA LEU A 131 -12.82 9.15 -16.37
C LEU A 131 -13.47 9.92 -15.21
N ALA A 132 -13.17 9.53 -13.96
CA ALA A 132 -13.64 10.25 -12.78
C ALA A 132 -13.14 11.70 -12.77
N LEU A 133 -11.87 11.96 -13.11
CA LEU A 133 -11.32 13.31 -13.20
C LEU A 133 -12.01 14.16 -14.29
N ILE A 134 -12.30 13.58 -15.43
CA ILE A 134 -13.04 14.26 -16.51
C ILE A 134 -14.45 14.61 -16.02
N LEU A 135 -15.13 13.70 -15.36
CA LEU A 135 -16.45 13.93 -14.80
C LEU A 135 -16.43 15.05 -13.75
N PHE A 136 -15.48 15.03 -12.82
CA PHE A 136 -15.27 16.10 -11.86
C PHE A 136 -15.02 17.45 -12.52
N TYR A 137 -14.19 17.49 -13.54
CA TYR A 137 -13.95 18.72 -14.30
C TYR A 137 -15.25 19.36 -14.80
N PHE A 138 -16.12 18.60 -15.45
CA PHE A 138 -17.37 19.13 -16.00
C PHE A 138 -18.36 19.56 -14.91
N ILE A 139 -18.47 18.79 -13.84
CA ILE A 139 -19.35 19.12 -12.71
C ILE A 139 -18.86 20.39 -12.00
N TYR A 140 -17.57 20.47 -11.65
CA TYR A 140 -17.00 21.67 -11.03
C TYR A 140 -17.13 22.90 -11.91
N ARG A 141 -16.88 22.74 -13.19
CA ARG A 141 -17.07 23.84 -14.14
C ARG A 141 -18.50 24.36 -14.14
N SER A 142 -19.50 23.49 -14.11
CA SER A 142 -20.90 23.84 -14.02
C SER A 142 -21.23 24.58 -12.71
N ALA A 143 -20.77 24.06 -11.59
CA ALA A 143 -20.98 24.64 -10.26
C ALA A 143 -20.27 26.00 -10.12
N LEU A 144 -19.00 26.09 -10.48
CA LEU A 144 -18.21 27.31 -10.36
C LEU A 144 -18.70 28.44 -11.31
N ALA A 145 -19.24 28.10 -12.48
CA ALA A 145 -19.81 29.12 -13.38
C ALA A 145 -20.94 29.92 -12.72
N ARG A 146 -21.67 29.32 -11.79
CA ARG A 146 -22.84 29.90 -11.11
C ARG A 146 -22.53 30.42 -9.69
N ALA A 147 -21.36 30.14 -9.16
CA ALA A 147 -20.96 30.53 -7.83
C ALA A 147 -20.70 32.04 -7.71
N SER A 148 -20.90 32.59 -6.49
CA SER A 148 -20.53 33.97 -6.16
C SER A 148 -19.02 34.20 -6.24
N ARG A 149 -18.58 35.47 -6.37
CA ARG A 149 -17.13 35.79 -6.41
C ARG A 149 -16.41 35.34 -5.14
N GLY A 150 -17.02 35.53 -3.96
CA GLY A 150 -16.44 35.13 -2.69
C GLY A 150 -16.27 33.61 -2.59
N ALA A 151 -17.32 32.85 -2.94
CA ALA A 151 -17.27 31.40 -2.96
C ALA A 151 -16.20 30.87 -3.92
N LYS A 152 -16.07 31.48 -5.12
CA LYS A 152 -15.01 31.12 -6.07
C LYS A 152 -13.62 31.33 -5.51
N LEU A 153 -13.36 32.48 -4.86
CA LEU A 153 -12.05 32.81 -4.29
C LEU A 153 -11.66 31.86 -3.16
N VAL A 154 -12.59 31.62 -2.21
CA VAL A 154 -12.33 30.68 -1.10
C VAL A 154 -12.10 29.28 -1.62
N SER A 155 -12.94 28.81 -2.54
CA SER A 155 -12.81 27.47 -3.15
C SER A 155 -11.48 27.33 -3.89
N PHE A 156 -11.08 28.38 -4.64
CA PHE A 156 -9.80 28.39 -5.34
C PHE A 156 -8.62 28.36 -4.36
N ALA A 157 -8.64 29.19 -3.33
CA ALA A 157 -7.56 29.24 -2.34
C ALA A 157 -7.37 27.88 -1.63
N LEU A 158 -8.48 27.23 -1.23
CA LEU A 158 -8.44 25.90 -0.63
C LEU A 158 -7.89 24.86 -1.62
N ALA A 159 -8.41 24.79 -2.83
CA ALA A 159 -7.97 23.84 -3.83
C ALA A 159 -6.48 24.03 -4.21
N TRP A 160 -6.08 25.29 -4.35
CA TRP A 160 -4.68 25.62 -4.62
C TRP A 160 -3.76 25.21 -3.47
N ALA A 161 -4.12 25.53 -2.21
CA ALA A 161 -3.32 25.16 -1.04
C ALA A 161 -3.15 23.67 -0.93
N PHE A 162 -4.23 22.88 -1.12
CA PHE A 162 -4.13 21.42 -1.11
C PHE A 162 -3.30 20.85 -2.24
N ALA A 163 -3.47 21.38 -3.46
CA ALA A 163 -2.66 20.99 -4.61
C ALA A 163 -1.16 21.26 -4.37
N PHE A 164 -0.85 22.43 -3.81
CA PHE A 164 0.52 22.84 -3.53
C PHE A 164 1.17 21.98 -2.44
N ILE A 165 0.48 21.75 -1.29
CA ILE A 165 0.94 20.89 -0.21
C ILE A 165 1.15 19.45 -0.70
N ALA A 166 0.20 18.90 -1.45
CA ALA A 166 0.31 17.56 -2.00
C ALA A 166 1.54 17.42 -2.93
N LYS A 167 1.74 18.38 -3.84
CA LYS A 167 2.89 18.35 -4.77
C LYS A 167 4.23 18.54 -4.08
N ILE A 168 4.32 19.37 -3.04
CA ILE A 168 5.54 19.45 -2.21
C ILE A 168 5.81 18.12 -1.52
N GLY A 169 4.77 17.45 -0.99
CA GLY A 169 4.92 16.16 -0.33
C GLY A 169 5.42 15.08 -1.29
N PHE A 170 4.86 14.98 -2.50
CA PHE A 170 5.33 14.03 -3.52
C PHE A 170 6.76 14.34 -3.97
N LEU A 171 7.08 15.59 -4.27
CA LEU A 171 8.44 15.98 -4.63
C LEU A 171 9.43 15.66 -3.52
N GLY A 172 9.07 15.92 -2.25
CA GLY A 172 9.91 15.60 -1.09
C GLY A 172 10.15 14.10 -0.94
N LEU A 173 9.14 13.26 -1.23
CA LEU A 173 9.27 11.81 -1.23
C LEU A 173 10.25 11.35 -2.32
N ASP A 174 10.06 11.83 -3.55
CA ASP A 174 10.88 11.45 -4.69
C ASP A 174 12.34 11.87 -4.54
N LEU A 175 12.57 13.09 -4.06
CA LEU A 175 13.93 13.57 -3.78
C LEU A 175 14.64 12.76 -2.71
N ARG A 176 13.92 12.09 -1.80
CA ARG A 176 14.52 11.23 -0.77
C ARG A 176 14.80 9.82 -1.26
N GLN A 177 13.95 9.30 -2.13
CA GLN A 177 14.07 7.93 -2.67
C GLN A 177 15.08 7.82 -3.81
N ALA A 178 15.24 8.88 -4.60
CA ALA A 178 16.21 8.91 -5.69
C ALA A 178 17.60 9.29 -5.19
N ASP A 179 18.66 8.92 -5.91
CA ASP A 179 20.03 9.45 -5.71
C ASP A 179 20.13 10.97 -6.05
N ALA A 180 19.00 11.64 -6.20
CA ALA A 180 18.89 13.05 -6.52
C ALA A 180 19.58 13.99 -5.52
N PRO A 181 19.54 13.76 -4.18
CA PRO A 181 20.29 14.59 -3.25
C PRO A 181 21.79 14.55 -3.54
N LYS A 182 22.35 13.38 -3.83
CA LYS A 182 23.77 13.22 -4.19
C LYS A 182 24.10 13.90 -5.52
N ALA A 183 23.22 13.77 -6.51
CA ALA A 183 23.38 14.41 -7.81
C ALA A 183 23.27 15.94 -7.76
N LEU A 184 22.40 16.48 -6.90
CA LEU A 184 22.26 17.91 -6.63
C LEU A 184 23.50 18.47 -5.91
N ALA A 185 24.00 17.78 -4.90
CA ALA A 185 25.23 18.15 -4.20
C ALA A 185 26.43 18.15 -5.16
N ALA A 186 26.57 17.13 -6.01
CA ALA A 186 27.62 17.05 -7.01
C ALA A 186 27.56 18.18 -8.07
N LYS A 187 26.40 18.82 -8.27
CA LYS A 187 26.21 19.98 -9.15
C LYS A 187 26.32 21.34 -8.46
N GLY A 188 26.78 21.37 -7.21
CA GLY A 188 26.96 22.60 -6.44
C GLY A 188 25.71 23.12 -5.72
N PHE A 189 24.61 22.35 -5.67
CA PHE A 189 23.39 22.70 -4.95
C PHE A 189 23.32 22.07 -3.55
N GLU A 190 24.44 22.05 -2.82
CA GLU A 190 24.56 21.42 -1.49
C GLU A 190 23.56 21.98 -0.46
N GLY A 191 23.37 23.31 -0.44
CA GLY A 191 22.43 23.95 0.49
C GLY A 191 20.98 23.47 0.26
N LEU A 192 20.56 23.32 -1.00
CA LEU A 192 19.22 22.83 -1.33
C LEU A 192 19.07 21.34 -1.02
N SER A 193 20.09 20.53 -1.31
CA SER A 193 20.13 19.12 -0.97
C SER A 193 20.00 18.88 0.53
N ASN A 194 20.75 19.63 1.33
CA ASN A 194 20.71 19.55 2.79
C ASN A 194 19.37 20.03 3.36
N ALA A 195 18.80 21.14 2.85
CA ALA A 195 17.51 21.66 3.28
C ALA A 195 16.36 20.65 3.02
N ILE A 196 16.39 19.96 1.88
CA ILE A 196 15.40 18.93 1.53
C ILE A 196 15.61 17.68 2.39
N GLY A 197 16.84 17.24 2.57
CA GLY A 197 17.20 16.04 3.35
C GLY A 197 16.90 16.17 4.85
N SER A 198 17.11 17.36 5.44
CA SER A 198 16.93 17.62 6.87
C SER A 198 15.53 18.08 7.28
N SER A 199 14.64 18.38 6.31
CA SER A 199 13.29 18.88 6.61
C SER A 199 12.38 17.79 7.20
N GLU A 200 12.14 17.84 8.51
CA GLU A 200 11.16 16.99 9.19
C GLU A 200 9.74 17.16 8.61
N PHE A 201 9.35 18.40 8.30
CA PHE A 201 8.06 18.74 7.73
C PHE A 201 7.81 17.99 6.40
N LEU A 202 8.78 18.05 5.48
CA LEU A 202 8.68 17.30 4.22
C LEU A 202 8.66 15.80 4.45
N SER A 203 9.37 15.28 5.46
CA SER A 203 9.36 13.88 5.85
C SER A 203 7.98 13.43 6.29
N VAL A 204 7.35 14.19 7.16
CA VAL A 204 6.03 13.86 7.71
C VAL A 204 4.98 13.90 6.61
N ILE A 205 4.95 14.96 5.79
CA ILE A 205 3.99 15.06 4.67
C ILE A 205 4.20 13.93 3.66
N ALA A 206 5.43 13.64 3.27
CA ALA A 206 5.73 12.57 2.33
C ALA A 206 5.28 11.20 2.85
N LYS A 207 5.50 10.91 4.14
CA LYS A 207 5.03 9.66 4.78
C LYS A 207 3.50 9.60 4.81
N ILE A 208 2.81 10.68 5.19
CA ILE A 208 1.35 10.73 5.22
C ILE A 208 0.78 10.44 3.82
N ILE A 209 1.34 11.05 2.79
CA ILE A 209 0.89 10.86 1.41
C ILE A 209 1.16 9.44 0.92
N HIS A 210 2.35 8.92 1.19
CA HIS A 210 2.75 7.59 0.73
C HIS A 210 1.93 6.46 1.37
N TYR A 211 1.83 6.46 2.71
CA TYR A 211 1.18 5.37 3.44
C TYR A 211 -0.35 5.50 3.51
N ASN A 212 -0.88 6.70 3.36
CA ASN A 212 -2.31 6.99 3.59
C ASN A 212 -3.02 7.49 2.32
N ASN A 213 -2.60 7.07 1.14
CA ASN A 213 -3.16 7.59 -0.12
C ASN A 213 -4.69 7.38 -0.22
N SER A 214 -5.22 6.26 0.25
CA SER A 214 -6.68 6.04 0.29
C SER A 214 -7.38 7.00 1.25
N TYR A 215 -6.81 7.26 2.43
CA TYR A 215 -7.32 8.27 3.37
C TYR A 215 -7.21 9.70 2.82
N LEU A 216 -6.11 9.99 2.11
CA LEU A 216 -5.95 11.26 1.43
C LEU A 216 -7.06 11.47 0.40
N THR A 217 -7.39 10.46 -0.40
CA THR A 217 -8.50 10.53 -1.36
C THR A 217 -9.83 10.79 -0.67
N LEU A 218 -10.10 10.15 0.48
CA LEU A 218 -11.29 10.43 1.30
C LEU A 218 -11.32 11.89 1.78
N ALA A 219 -10.22 12.39 2.32
CA ALA A 219 -10.10 13.78 2.77
C ALA A 219 -10.34 14.77 1.62
N LEU A 220 -9.74 14.50 0.44
CA LEU A 220 -9.94 15.33 -0.76
C LEU A 220 -11.40 15.31 -1.25
N CYS A 221 -12.08 14.16 -1.21
CA CYS A 221 -13.50 14.08 -1.54
C CYS A 221 -14.38 14.86 -0.53
N LEU A 222 -14.07 14.82 0.76
CA LEU A 222 -14.76 15.63 1.77
C LEU A 222 -14.56 17.11 1.53
N ILE A 223 -13.35 17.56 1.24
CA ILE A 223 -13.04 18.96 0.92
C ILE A 223 -13.73 19.38 -0.38
N ALA A 224 -13.72 18.54 -1.39
CA ALA A 224 -14.45 18.79 -2.64
C ALA A 224 -15.96 18.99 -2.40
N THR A 225 -16.53 18.16 -1.51
CA THR A 225 -17.94 18.27 -1.10
C THR A 225 -18.21 19.56 -0.33
N LEU A 226 -17.30 19.95 0.60
CA LEU A 226 -17.40 21.23 1.33
C LEU A 226 -17.32 22.43 0.40
N ILE A 227 -16.43 22.40 -0.59
CA ILE A 227 -16.32 23.44 -1.62
C ILE A 227 -17.64 23.55 -2.41
N ALA A 228 -18.23 22.43 -2.80
CA ALA A 228 -19.51 22.40 -3.50
C ALA A 228 -20.65 22.92 -2.61
N LEU A 229 -20.65 22.56 -1.32
CA LEU A 229 -21.61 23.07 -0.35
C LEU A 229 -21.53 24.60 -0.21
N LEU A 230 -20.31 25.14 -0.06
CA LEU A 230 -20.08 26.59 -0.02
C LEU A 230 -20.62 27.29 -1.28
N THR A 231 -20.38 26.70 -2.47
CA THR A 231 -20.91 27.25 -3.72
C THR A 231 -22.45 27.23 -3.76
N ALA A 232 -23.08 26.20 -3.22
CA ALA A 232 -24.52 26.07 -3.14
C ALA A 232 -25.15 27.06 -2.14
N PHE A 233 -24.54 27.23 -0.98
CA PHE A 233 -25.02 28.19 0.04
C PHE A 233 -24.85 29.65 -0.39
N CYS A 234 -23.78 29.97 -1.10
CA CYS A 234 -23.51 31.29 -1.66
C CYS A 234 -24.23 31.53 -3.01
N ALA A 235 -25.21 30.72 -3.35
CA ALA A 235 -26.03 30.93 -4.52
C ALA A 235 -26.81 32.27 -4.40
N PRO A 236 -27.06 32.99 -5.53
CA PRO A 236 -27.82 34.23 -5.47
C PRO A 236 -29.18 34.00 -4.82
N SER A 237 -29.54 34.94 -3.94
CA SER A 237 -30.78 34.92 -3.18
C SER A 237 -32.03 34.97 -4.12
N ARG A 238 -33.18 34.70 -3.57
CA ARG A 238 -34.45 34.61 -4.27
C ARG A 238 -34.65 35.83 -5.18
N ALA A 239 -35.13 35.61 -6.41
CA ALA A 239 -35.58 36.70 -7.27
C ALA A 239 -36.65 37.52 -6.55
N PRO A 240 -36.60 38.88 -6.62
CA PRO A 240 -37.67 39.70 -6.11
C PRO A 240 -39.00 39.29 -6.74
N ARG A 241 -40.11 39.29 -5.97
CA ARG A 241 -41.43 38.90 -6.45
C ARG A 241 -41.95 39.79 -7.60
N GLU A 242 -41.39 40.98 -7.76
CA GLU A 242 -41.73 41.96 -8.79
C GLU A 242 -40.93 41.82 -10.08
N ALA A 243 -40.03 40.79 -10.17
CA ALA A 243 -39.25 40.58 -11.38
C ALA A 243 -40.11 39.99 -12.51
N ASP A 244 -39.81 40.36 -13.74
CA ASP A 244 -40.34 39.76 -14.96
C ASP A 244 -40.30 38.22 -14.85
N ILE A 245 -41.38 37.56 -15.27
CA ILE A 245 -41.54 36.10 -15.25
C ILE A 245 -40.32 35.35 -15.82
N ILE A 246 -39.72 35.92 -16.89
CA ILE A 246 -38.53 35.35 -17.52
C ILE A 246 -37.34 35.35 -16.56
N LYS A 247 -37.06 36.50 -15.92
CA LYS A 247 -35.97 36.63 -14.93
C LYS A 247 -36.19 35.72 -13.70
N PHE A 248 -37.45 35.60 -13.24
CA PHE A 248 -37.80 34.70 -12.17
C PHE A 248 -37.50 33.24 -12.53
N ARG A 249 -37.85 32.79 -13.73
CA ARG A 249 -37.58 31.43 -14.22
C ARG A 249 -36.08 31.18 -14.40
N GLU A 250 -35.32 32.15 -14.89
CA GLU A 250 -33.85 32.05 -15.01
C GLU A 250 -33.16 31.87 -13.66
N VAL A 251 -33.54 32.69 -12.64
CA VAL A 251 -32.98 32.59 -11.30
C VAL A 251 -33.34 31.26 -10.66
N LYS A 252 -34.60 30.81 -10.81
CA LYS A 252 -35.06 29.51 -10.31
C LYS A 252 -34.30 28.36 -10.99
N ALA A 253 -34.13 28.39 -12.30
CA ALA A 253 -33.37 27.39 -13.05
C ALA A 253 -31.89 27.41 -12.65
N GLY A 254 -31.28 28.58 -12.44
CA GLY A 254 -29.91 28.71 -11.93
C GLY A 254 -29.70 28.06 -10.55
N ARG A 255 -30.64 28.31 -9.63
CA ARG A 255 -30.59 27.66 -8.29
C ARG A 255 -30.75 26.15 -8.39
N PHE A 256 -31.73 25.68 -9.16
CA PHE A 256 -31.92 24.23 -9.34
C PHE A 256 -30.66 23.58 -9.92
N ALA A 257 -29.99 24.21 -10.89
CA ALA A 257 -28.75 23.71 -11.45
C ALA A 257 -27.60 23.66 -10.44
N ILE A 258 -27.50 24.64 -9.50
CA ILE A 258 -26.50 24.61 -8.43
C ILE A 258 -26.76 23.44 -7.48
N PHE A 259 -28.01 23.21 -7.07
CA PHE A 259 -28.36 22.08 -6.20
C PHE A 259 -28.14 20.74 -6.90
N ARG A 260 -28.46 20.65 -8.19
CA ARG A 260 -28.16 19.46 -8.99
C ARG A 260 -26.65 19.19 -9.01
N ASP A 261 -25.82 20.20 -9.32
CA ASP A 261 -24.38 20.06 -9.39
C ASP A 261 -23.78 19.68 -8.01
N PHE A 262 -24.32 20.30 -6.93
CA PHE A 262 -23.98 19.90 -5.56
C PHE A 262 -24.35 18.44 -5.29
N SER A 263 -25.57 18.01 -5.61
CA SER A 263 -25.99 16.62 -5.43
C SER A 263 -25.13 15.63 -6.19
N LEU A 264 -24.70 15.97 -7.41
CA LEU A 264 -23.79 15.14 -8.19
C LEU A 264 -22.41 15.02 -7.55
N ILE A 265 -21.83 16.13 -7.06
CA ILE A 265 -20.54 16.11 -6.36
C ILE A 265 -20.64 15.31 -5.07
N LEU A 266 -21.73 15.53 -4.30
CA LEU A 266 -21.99 14.79 -3.07
C LEU A 266 -22.12 13.29 -3.32
N SER A 267 -22.94 12.90 -4.32
CA SER A 267 -23.13 11.50 -4.66
C SER A 267 -21.84 10.82 -5.12
N LEU A 268 -21.05 11.50 -5.95
CA LEU A 268 -19.76 11.01 -6.42
C LEU A 268 -18.75 10.94 -5.27
N GLY A 269 -18.72 11.93 -4.39
CA GLY A 269 -17.90 11.94 -3.18
C GLY A 269 -18.25 10.79 -2.23
N ILE A 270 -19.54 10.54 -1.99
CA ILE A 270 -20.03 9.42 -1.17
C ILE A 270 -19.62 8.08 -1.82
N LEU A 271 -19.81 7.93 -3.12
CA LEU A 271 -19.42 6.70 -3.84
C LEU A 271 -17.93 6.42 -3.72
N ILE A 272 -17.08 7.42 -3.99
CA ILE A 272 -15.62 7.26 -3.89
C ILE A 272 -15.20 7.00 -2.43
N SER A 273 -15.84 7.68 -1.46
CA SER A 273 -15.58 7.46 -0.04
C SER A 273 -15.97 6.05 0.38
N PHE A 274 -17.13 5.57 -0.06
CA PHE A 274 -17.58 4.20 0.21
C PHE A 274 -16.60 3.16 -0.39
N LEU A 275 -16.18 3.34 -1.64
CA LEU A 275 -15.18 2.47 -2.27
C LEU A 275 -13.83 2.52 -1.53
N GLY A 276 -13.42 3.70 -1.06
CA GLY A 276 -12.21 3.88 -0.26
C GLY A 276 -12.29 3.15 1.07
N LEU A 277 -13.39 3.30 1.80
CA LEU A 277 -13.63 2.60 3.06
C LEU A 277 -13.69 1.08 2.85
N TYR A 278 -14.40 0.63 1.83
CA TYR A 278 -14.43 -0.80 1.48
C TYR A 278 -13.02 -1.33 1.19
N TYR A 279 -12.22 -0.57 0.43
CA TYR A 279 -10.83 -0.94 0.15
C TYR A 279 -10.01 -1.03 1.44
N ILE A 280 -10.06 -0.02 2.31
CA ILE A 280 -9.28 0.04 3.56
C ILE A 280 -9.71 -1.06 4.54
N LEU A 281 -11.03 -1.23 4.73
CA LEU A 281 -11.57 -2.10 5.78
C LEU A 281 -11.66 -3.58 5.38
N VAL A 282 -11.79 -3.86 4.09
CA VAL A 282 -12.08 -5.21 3.58
C VAL A 282 -11.01 -5.67 2.59
N ALA A 283 -10.85 -4.95 1.47
CA ALA A 283 -10.08 -5.46 0.34
C ALA A 283 -8.54 -5.39 0.53
N SER A 284 -8.05 -4.48 1.37
CA SER A 284 -6.62 -4.36 1.67
C SER A 284 -6.14 -5.26 2.80
N LYS A 285 -7.09 -5.86 3.54
CA LYS A 285 -6.69 -6.80 4.60
C LYS A 285 -6.07 -8.04 3.95
N PRO A 286 -4.87 -8.43 4.40
CA PRO A 286 -4.32 -9.70 3.97
C PRO A 286 -5.31 -10.82 4.36
N PRO A 287 -5.43 -11.89 3.55
CA PRO A 287 -6.22 -13.02 3.92
C PRO A 287 -5.70 -13.57 5.26
N THR A 288 -6.61 -13.81 6.19
CA THR A 288 -6.27 -14.42 7.48
C THR A 288 -5.82 -15.86 7.24
N ILE A 289 -4.77 -16.27 7.93
CA ILE A 289 -4.35 -17.66 7.96
C ILE A 289 -5.26 -18.40 8.93
N ASP A 290 -5.65 -19.64 8.59
CA ASP A 290 -6.30 -20.52 9.53
C ASP A 290 -5.35 -20.77 10.72
N GLU A 291 -5.90 -20.80 11.94
CA GLU A 291 -5.09 -21.07 13.13
C GLU A 291 -4.41 -22.43 13.00
N PRO A 292 -3.09 -22.51 13.28
CA PRO A 292 -2.37 -23.75 13.20
C PRO A 292 -2.80 -24.69 14.35
N LYS A 293 -2.92 -25.97 14.04
CA LYS A 293 -3.09 -26.99 15.08
C LYS A 293 -1.77 -27.14 15.84
N ILE A 294 -1.77 -26.81 17.13
CA ILE A 294 -0.60 -27.04 17.98
C ILE A 294 -0.44 -28.54 18.19
N ILE A 295 0.76 -29.06 17.96
CA ILE A 295 1.10 -30.45 18.14
C ILE A 295 2.38 -30.57 18.97
N GLU A 296 2.45 -31.64 19.76
CA GLU A 296 3.62 -31.98 20.56
C GLU A 296 4.35 -33.20 19.96
N PRO A 297 5.67 -33.28 20.08
CA PRO A 297 6.44 -34.39 19.57
C PRO A 297 6.15 -35.67 20.36
N GLN A 298 6.19 -36.80 19.68
CA GLN A 298 6.19 -38.13 20.33
C GLN A 298 7.64 -38.59 20.45
N GLY A 299 8.24 -38.36 21.61
CA GLY A 299 9.68 -38.51 21.79
C GLY A 299 10.46 -37.42 21.00
N ALA A 300 11.30 -37.82 20.07
CA ALA A 300 12.10 -36.90 19.26
C ALA A 300 11.50 -36.62 17.86
N GLU A 301 10.25 -37.02 17.59
CA GLU A 301 9.66 -36.97 16.27
C GLU A 301 8.19 -36.52 16.31
N PHE A 302 7.75 -35.83 15.26
CA PHE A 302 6.34 -35.57 14.99
C PHE A 302 5.83 -36.60 13.97
N ILE A 303 4.76 -37.31 14.31
CA ILE A 303 4.14 -38.33 13.46
C ILE A 303 2.75 -37.86 13.03
N ILE A 304 2.57 -37.60 11.73
CA ILE A 304 1.34 -37.04 11.18
C ILE A 304 0.83 -37.95 10.06
N ASP A 305 -0.45 -38.36 10.10
CA ASP A 305 -1.06 -39.14 9.04
C ASP A 305 -1.10 -38.32 7.73
N ALA A 306 -0.37 -38.78 6.72
CA ALA A 306 -0.31 -38.14 5.42
C ALA A 306 -1.64 -38.15 4.67
N ASN A 307 -2.58 -39.02 5.04
CA ASN A 307 -3.88 -39.10 4.37
C ASN A 307 -4.74 -37.84 4.56
N ILE A 308 -4.46 -37.02 5.58
CA ILE A 308 -5.19 -35.79 5.80
C ILE A 308 -5.17 -34.86 4.57
N VAL A 309 -4.08 -34.86 3.80
CA VAL A 309 -3.96 -33.98 2.60
C VAL A 309 -4.72 -34.49 1.38
N LYS A 310 -5.39 -35.66 1.46
CA LYS A 310 -6.23 -36.18 0.38
C LYS A 310 -7.49 -35.34 0.15
N ASP A 311 -7.89 -34.55 1.13
CA ASP A 311 -8.99 -33.59 1.00
C ASP A 311 -8.64 -32.38 0.09
N GLY A 312 -7.41 -32.32 -0.39
CA GLY A 312 -6.93 -31.26 -1.26
C GLY A 312 -6.72 -29.91 -0.56
N LYS A 313 -6.79 -29.85 0.78
CA LYS A 313 -6.57 -28.64 1.57
C LYS A 313 -5.15 -28.51 2.05
N LEU A 314 -4.82 -27.33 2.55
CA LEU A 314 -3.58 -27.05 3.30
C LEU A 314 -3.87 -27.28 4.80
N HIS A 315 -3.09 -28.18 5.42
CA HIS A 315 -3.19 -28.47 6.84
C HIS A 315 -2.02 -27.87 7.58
N ARG A 316 -2.31 -26.88 8.45
CA ARG A 316 -1.30 -26.11 9.17
C ARG A 316 -1.13 -26.61 10.59
N PHE A 317 0.14 -26.75 10.99
CA PHE A 317 0.57 -27.17 12.31
C PHE A 317 1.52 -26.14 12.91
N ALA A 318 1.62 -26.13 14.23
CA ALA A 318 2.61 -25.35 14.96
C ALA A 318 3.16 -26.14 16.13
N TYR A 319 4.42 -25.88 16.41
CA TYR A 319 5.09 -26.29 17.65
C TYR A 319 5.71 -25.06 18.30
N VAL A 320 5.59 -24.96 19.62
CA VAL A 320 6.24 -23.90 20.40
C VAL A 320 7.51 -24.47 21.00
N THR A 321 8.64 -23.97 20.54
CA THR A 321 9.97 -24.37 21.05
C THR A 321 10.16 -23.93 22.52
N ASP A 322 11.19 -24.41 23.18
CA ASP A 322 11.40 -24.07 24.60
C ASP A 322 11.80 -22.61 24.79
N ASP A 323 12.41 -21.98 23.78
CA ASP A 323 12.68 -20.54 23.73
C ASP A 323 11.46 -19.70 23.33
N GLY A 324 10.32 -20.34 23.07
CA GLY A 324 9.04 -19.69 22.83
C GLY A 324 8.72 -19.41 21.35
N HIS A 325 9.61 -19.71 20.42
CA HIS A 325 9.30 -19.52 19.00
C HIS A 325 8.17 -20.46 18.57
N LYS A 326 7.11 -19.87 17.99
CA LYS A 326 5.99 -20.61 17.41
C LYS A 326 6.31 -20.97 15.98
N VAL A 327 6.93 -22.13 15.80
CA VAL A 327 7.33 -22.65 14.50
C VAL A 327 6.12 -23.23 13.77
N ARG A 328 5.74 -22.61 12.66
CA ARG A 328 4.61 -23.05 11.84
C ARG A 328 5.10 -23.83 10.62
N PHE A 329 4.38 -24.89 10.30
CA PHE A 329 4.58 -25.65 9.07
C PHE A 329 3.26 -26.19 8.56
N PHE A 330 3.22 -26.59 7.31
CA PHE A 330 2.02 -27.14 6.74
C PHE A 330 2.28 -28.33 5.82
N LEU A 331 1.24 -29.15 5.70
CA LEU A 331 1.16 -30.25 4.79
C LEU A 331 0.13 -29.97 3.71
N LEU A 332 0.43 -30.35 2.47
CA LEU A 332 -0.52 -30.36 1.37
C LEU A 332 -0.20 -31.46 0.36
N ASN A 333 -1.17 -31.79 -0.50
CA ASN A 333 -0.92 -32.65 -1.66
C ASN A 333 -0.50 -31.78 -2.86
N ARG A 334 0.65 -32.06 -3.49
CA ARG A 334 1.18 -31.28 -4.62
C ARG A 334 0.42 -31.47 -5.93
N PHE A 335 -0.31 -32.57 -6.08
CA PHE A 335 -1.02 -32.91 -7.31
C PHE A 335 -2.47 -33.25 -6.99
N THR A 336 -3.35 -32.96 -7.92
CA THR A 336 -4.78 -33.31 -7.81
C THR A 336 -5.08 -34.75 -8.19
N ASP A 337 -4.29 -35.30 -9.09
CA ASP A 337 -4.47 -36.61 -9.72
C ASP A 337 -3.69 -37.75 -9.04
N LYS A 338 -2.70 -37.42 -8.22
CA LYS A 338 -1.87 -38.39 -7.52
C LYS A 338 -1.55 -37.97 -6.09
N PHE A 339 -1.34 -38.96 -5.24
CA PHE A 339 -0.91 -38.75 -3.88
C PHE A 339 0.57 -38.42 -3.80
N ALA A 340 0.89 -37.19 -3.45
CA ALA A 340 2.26 -36.68 -3.31
C ALA A 340 2.31 -35.63 -2.19
N PRO A 341 2.16 -36.09 -0.94
CA PRO A 341 2.18 -35.19 0.22
C PRO A 341 3.55 -34.51 0.35
N VAL A 342 3.54 -33.27 0.81
CA VAL A 342 4.73 -32.50 1.10
C VAL A 342 4.56 -31.76 2.43
N ALA A 343 5.64 -31.69 3.20
CA ALA A 343 5.75 -30.86 4.40
C ALA A 343 6.73 -29.71 4.12
N VAL A 344 6.36 -28.50 4.52
CA VAL A 344 7.18 -27.29 4.35
C VAL A 344 6.94 -26.34 5.51
N PHE A 345 7.93 -25.50 5.83
CA PHE A 345 7.73 -24.40 6.75
C PHE A 345 6.73 -23.37 6.19
N ASP A 346 5.91 -22.79 7.07
CA ASP A 346 4.97 -21.72 6.71
C ASP A 346 5.68 -20.36 6.67
N ALA A 347 6.84 -20.35 6.07
CA ALA A 347 7.74 -19.21 5.93
C ALA A 347 8.48 -19.24 4.58
N CYS A 348 8.93 -18.08 4.14
CA CYS A 348 9.65 -17.88 2.89
C CYS A 348 10.94 -17.10 3.17
N SER A 349 12.02 -17.45 2.49
CA SER A 349 13.32 -16.81 2.67
C SER A 349 13.35 -15.32 2.30
N ILE A 350 12.39 -14.84 1.49
CA ILE A 350 12.30 -13.46 1.03
C ILE A 350 11.32 -12.66 1.89
N CYS A 351 10.14 -13.24 2.20
CA CYS A 351 9.02 -12.53 2.83
C CYS A 351 8.84 -12.85 4.33
N GLY A 352 9.64 -13.75 4.90
CA GLY A 352 9.51 -14.16 6.29
C GLY A 352 8.31 -15.06 6.56
N ASP A 353 7.76 -14.99 7.77
CA ASP A 353 6.77 -15.88 8.36
C ASP A 353 5.31 -15.43 8.21
N MET A 354 5.01 -14.60 7.21
CA MET A 354 3.62 -14.19 6.95
C MET A 354 2.70 -15.35 6.54
N GLY A 355 3.28 -16.43 6.03
CA GLY A 355 2.58 -17.68 5.71
C GLY A 355 1.95 -17.72 4.33
N TYR A 356 1.22 -18.82 4.08
CA TYR A 356 0.63 -19.16 2.79
C TYR A 356 -0.84 -19.53 2.90
N ILE A 357 -1.59 -19.31 1.84
CA ILE A 357 -2.94 -19.85 1.67
C ILE A 357 -3.02 -20.67 0.37
N LYS A 358 -3.83 -21.75 0.38
CA LYS A 358 -4.12 -22.53 -0.82
C LYS A 358 -5.44 -22.06 -1.43
N LYS A 359 -5.43 -21.70 -2.71
CA LYS A 359 -6.63 -21.31 -3.46
C LYS A 359 -6.68 -22.07 -4.79
N GLY A 360 -7.57 -23.04 -4.89
CA GLY A 360 -7.59 -23.97 -6.03
C GLY A 360 -6.28 -24.74 -6.15
N ASP A 361 -5.66 -24.72 -7.32
CA ASP A 361 -4.40 -25.42 -7.62
C ASP A 361 -3.15 -24.54 -7.44
N GLU A 362 -3.28 -23.42 -6.72
CA GLU A 362 -2.20 -22.48 -6.46
C GLU A 362 -1.98 -22.29 -4.96
N LEU A 363 -0.74 -22.13 -4.56
CA LEU A 363 -0.33 -21.67 -3.25
C LEU A 363 0.01 -20.18 -3.35
N ILE A 364 -0.52 -19.35 -2.46
CA ILE A 364 -0.33 -17.90 -2.49
C ILE A 364 0.44 -17.48 -1.26
N CYS A 365 1.58 -16.81 -1.45
CA CYS A 365 2.31 -16.15 -0.37
C CYS A 365 1.54 -14.90 0.07
N ILE A 366 1.20 -14.81 1.35
CA ILE A 366 0.36 -13.72 1.87
C ILE A 366 1.08 -12.37 1.81
N ALA A 367 2.39 -12.36 2.07
CA ALA A 367 3.18 -11.13 2.11
C ALA A 367 3.28 -10.43 0.75
N CYS A 368 3.53 -11.18 -0.32
CA CYS A 368 3.82 -10.62 -1.65
C CYS A 368 2.74 -10.95 -2.70
N ASN A 369 1.72 -11.73 -2.34
CA ASN A 369 0.65 -12.18 -3.23
C ASN A 369 1.14 -12.94 -4.49
N VAL A 370 2.34 -13.51 -4.43
CA VAL A 370 2.89 -14.34 -5.50
C VAL A 370 2.17 -15.70 -5.50
N ARG A 371 1.75 -16.12 -6.67
CA ARG A 371 1.12 -17.41 -6.90
C ARG A 371 2.18 -18.46 -7.24
N ILE A 372 2.20 -19.52 -6.49
CA ILE A 372 3.16 -20.61 -6.55
C ILE A 372 2.47 -21.83 -7.11
N PHE A 373 3.06 -22.42 -8.14
CA PHE A 373 2.58 -23.65 -8.75
C PHE A 373 2.78 -24.82 -7.78
N LEU A 374 1.69 -25.50 -7.39
CA LEU A 374 1.72 -26.55 -6.36
C LEU A 374 2.83 -27.62 -6.55
N PRO A 375 3.09 -28.13 -7.77
CA PRO A 375 4.18 -29.08 -8.00
C PRO A 375 5.58 -28.57 -7.66
N SER A 376 5.78 -27.24 -7.53
CA SER A 376 7.06 -26.65 -7.14
C SER A 376 7.24 -26.51 -5.62
N VAL A 377 6.17 -26.71 -4.83
CA VAL A 377 6.22 -26.63 -3.38
C VAL A 377 7.19 -27.68 -2.80
N GLY A 378 8.05 -27.24 -1.89
CA GLY A 378 9.11 -28.05 -1.31
C GLY A 378 10.44 -27.99 -2.10
N LYS A 379 10.52 -27.17 -3.16
CA LYS A 379 11.79 -26.83 -3.82
C LYS A 379 12.31 -25.52 -3.26
N LEU A 380 13.61 -25.47 -2.98
CA LEU A 380 14.25 -24.25 -2.50
C LEU A 380 14.28 -23.18 -3.60
N GLY A 381 13.96 -21.95 -3.25
CA GLY A 381 14.18 -20.78 -4.10
C GLY A 381 12.95 -19.88 -4.30
N GLY A 382 13.20 -18.60 -4.51
CA GLY A 382 12.19 -17.59 -4.73
C GLY A 382 11.22 -17.44 -3.54
N CYS A 383 9.95 -17.25 -3.86
CA CYS A 383 8.88 -17.18 -2.86
C CYS A 383 8.32 -18.55 -2.45
N ASN A 384 8.94 -19.66 -2.85
CA ASN A 384 8.53 -20.97 -2.38
C ASN A 384 8.66 -21.09 -0.85
N PRO A 385 7.78 -21.87 -0.19
CA PRO A 385 7.94 -22.22 1.21
C PRO A 385 9.30 -22.91 1.43
N ILE A 386 9.93 -22.60 2.56
CA ILE A 386 11.20 -23.22 2.94
C ILE A 386 10.98 -24.73 3.09
N PRO A 387 11.78 -25.59 2.43
CA PRO A 387 11.67 -27.03 2.58
C PRO A 387 11.83 -27.47 4.03
N LEU A 388 11.05 -28.46 4.42
CA LEU A 388 11.14 -29.13 5.71
C LEU A 388 11.57 -30.58 5.46
N ASP A 389 12.63 -31.03 6.10
CA ASP A 389 13.08 -32.41 5.97
C ASP A 389 12.13 -33.35 6.70
N TYR A 390 11.59 -34.33 5.99
CA TYR A 390 10.69 -35.34 6.51
C TYR A 390 10.91 -36.69 5.85
N LYS A 391 10.46 -37.74 6.52
CA LYS A 391 10.39 -39.11 5.98
C LYS A 391 8.94 -39.50 5.78
N LEU A 392 8.69 -40.28 4.73
CA LEU A 392 7.39 -40.91 4.53
C LEU A 392 7.50 -42.38 4.97
N GLU A 393 6.91 -42.73 6.09
CA GLU A 393 6.91 -44.09 6.64
C GLU A 393 5.50 -44.67 6.57
N GLY A 394 5.28 -45.49 5.55
CA GLY A 394 3.95 -46.06 5.28
C GLY A 394 2.94 -44.98 4.96
N ARG A 395 2.06 -44.67 5.93
CA ARG A 395 1.02 -43.63 5.81
C ARG A 395 1.35 -42.36 6.57
N ASN A 396 2.49 -42.32 7.26
CA ASN A 396 2.84 -41.22 8.13
C ASN A 396 3.96 -40.37 7.55
N ILE A 397 3.85 -39.08 7.74
CA ILE A 397 4.94 -38.12 7.60
C ILE A 397 5.60 -38.03 8.98
N VAL A 398 6.90 -38.34 9.02
CA VAL A 398 7.72 -38.29 10.26
C VAL A 398 8.71 -37.15 10.11
N ILE A 399 8.65 -36.19 11.05
CA ILE A 399 9.51 -34.99 11.08
C ILE A 399 10.29 -35.01 12.39
N ALA A 400 11.62 -34.94 12.34
CA ALA A 400 12.44 -34.87 13.52
C ALA A 400 12.23 -33.56 14.30
N LEU A 401 12.14 -33.61 15.61
CA LEU A 401 12.01 -32.42 16.47
C LEU A 401 13.12 -31.39 16.17
N LYS A 402 14.35 -31.87 16.05
CA LYS A 402 15.50 -31.03 15.71
C LYS A 402 15.29 -30.22 14.42
N THR A 403 14.68 -30.79 13.39
CA THR A 403 14.40 -30.09 12.13
C THR A 403 13.45 -28.91 12.34
N ILE A 404 12.46 -29.06 13.22
CA ILE A 404 11.53 -27.98 13.56
C ILE A 404 12.25 -26.90 14.39
N GLU A 405 13.09 -27.31 15.36
CA GLU A 405 13.87 -26.38 16.19
C GLU A 405 14.89 -25.58 15.35
N ASP A 406 15.58 -26.22 14.41
CA ASP A 406 16.51 -25.56 13.48
C ASP A 406 15.80 -24.50 12.61
N GLY A 407 14.51 -24.69 12.35
CA GLY A 407 13.66 -23.75 11.63
C GLY A 407 13.11 -22.59 12.47
N ALA A 408 13.34 -22.55 13.78
CA ALA A 408 12.80 -21.52 14.68
C ALA A 408 13.19 -20.09 14.26
N SER A 409 14.40 -19.92 13.73
CA SER A 409 14.91 -18.62 13.27
C SER A 409 14.10 -17.99 12.11
N TYR A 410 13.26 -18.76 11.44
CA TYR A 410 12.39 -18.22 10.37
C TYR A 410 11.12 -17.56 10.92
N PHE A 411 10.82 -17.70 12.22
CA PHE A 411 9.58 -17.26 12.84
C PHE A 411 9.83 -16.20 13.90
N SER A 412 9.05 -15.13 13.85
CA SER A 412 9.16 -13.96 14.72
C SER A 412 8.19 -13.99 15.92
N GLU A 413 7.16 -14.87 15.87
CA GLU A 413 6.16 -14.98 16.93
C GLU A 413 6.72 -15.73 18.12
N ILE A 414 6.82 -15.04 19.28
CA ILE A 414 7.27 -15.60 20.55
C ILE A 414 6.06 -15.73 21.48
N VAL A 415 5.90 -16.88 22.06
CA VAL A 415 4.80 -17.23 22.97
C VAL A 415 5.37 -17.63 24.33
N ASP A 416 4.71 -17.20 25.40
CA ASP A 416 5.05 -17.64 26.75
C ASP A 416 4.77 -19.13 26.91
N LYS A 417 5.81 -19.90 27.23
CA LYS A 417 5.75 -21.34 27.46
C LYS A 417 6.28 -21.66 28.85
N LYS A 418 5.65 -22.61 29.50
CA LYS A 418 6.21 -23.22 30.72
C LYS A 418 7.33 -24.18 30.32
N VAL A 419 8.50 -23.94 30.85
CA VAL A 419 9.70 -24.75 30.65
C VAL A 419 10.22 -25.25 32.02
N ILE A 420 11.01 -26.29 32.01
CA ILE A 420 11.57 -26.85 33.22
C ILE A 420 12.98 -26.32 33.43
N ASP A 421 13.23 -25.68 34.58
CA ASP A 421 14.59 -25.33 35.01
C ASP A 421 15.42 -26.61 35.16
N PRO A 422 16.53 -26.77 34.40
CA PRO A 422 17.34 -27.98 34.44
C PRO A 422 17.91 -28.32 35.81
N VAL A 423 18.13 -27.31 36.65
CA VAL A 423 18.76 -27.45 37.96
C VAL A 423 17.74 -27.72 39.08
N SER A 424 16.72 -26.82 39.17
CA SER A 424 15.71 -26.94 40.25
C SER A 424 14.55 -27.89 39.90
N ARG A 425 14.41 -28.26 38.61
CA ARG A 425 13.31 -29.11 38.11
C ARG A 425 11.91 -28.47 38.26
N LYS A 426 11.85 -27.19 38.57
CA LYS A 426 10.59 -26.47 38.67
C LYS A 426 10.13 -25.98 37.30
N GLU A 427 8.82 -25.92 37.14
CA GLU A 427 8.22 -25.21 35.97
C GLU A 427 8.35 -23.71 36.16
N ILE A 428 8.93 -23.06 35.18
CA ILE A 428 9.07 -21.62 35.10
C ILE A 428 8.62 -21.14 33.72
N LEU A 429 8.47 -19.83 33.52
CA LEU A 429 8.20 -19.27 32.20
C LEU A 429 9.52 -19.05 31.43
N ASN A 430 9.49 -19.26 30.13
CA ASN A 430 10.59 -18.95 29.19
C ASN A 430 10.93 -17.45 29.10
N THR A 431 10.21 -16.59 29.83
CA THR A 431 10.50 -15.17 29.99
C THR A 431 11.44 -14.85 31.14
N SER A 432 12.00 -15.89 31.81
CA SER A 432 12.98 -15.71 32.88
C SER A 432 14.18 -14.90 32.39
N LYS A 433 14.66 -13.98 33.24
CA LYS A 433 15.86 -13.17 32.99
C LYS A 433 17.16 -14.00 32.95
N PHE A 434 17.14 -15.19 33.53
CA PHE A 434 18.28 -16.08 33.62
C PHE A 434 18.13 -17.16 32.56
N SER A 435 18.93 -17.05 31.49
CA SER A 435 18.94 -18.03 30.40
C SER A 435 20.35 -18.30 29.92
N TYR A 436 20.57 -19.51 29.38
CA TYR A 436 21.86 -19.89 28.81
C TYR A 436 21.67 -20.75 27.56
N LEU A 437 22.39 -20.36 26.49
CA LEU A 437 22.38 -21.10 25.21
C LEU A 437 23.42 -22.20 25.24
N TYR A 438 22.99 -23.46 25.14
CA TYR A 438 23.88 -24.63 25.11
C TYR A 438 23.45 -25.60 24.02
N TYR A 439 24.37 -25.98 23.13
CA TYR A 439 24.14 -26.84 21.96
C TYR A 439 22.91 -26.38 21.07
N GLY A 440 22.74 -25.09 20.90
CA GLY A 440 21.67 -24.56 20.09
C GLY A 440 20.30 -24.48 20.76
N ARG A 441 20.18 -24.89 22.03
CA ARG A 441 18.97 -24.77 22.87
C ARG A 441 19.15 -23.71 23.93
N THR A 442 18.12 -22.92 24.19
CA THR A 442 18.08 -21.95 25.29
C THR A 442 17.41 -22.58 26.49
N TYR A 443 18.14 -22.66 27.61
CA TYR A 443 17.65 -23.13 28.91
C TYR A 443 17.35 -21.95 29.81
N PHE A 444 16.25 -22.01 30.52
CA PHE A 444 15.80 -20.96 31.44
C PHE A 444 15.91 -21.43 32.88
N PHE A 445 16.20 -20.48 33.78
CA PHE A 445 16.48 -20.78 35.19
C PHE A 445 15.64 -19.87 36.10
N GLU A 446 15.29 -20.40 37.29
CA GLU A 446 14.57 -19.66 38.31
C GLU A 446 15.44 -18.56 38.94
N SER A 447 16.76 -18.79 39.00
CA SER A 447 17.71 -17.89 39.63
C SER A 447 19.08 -17.86 38.93
N GLU A 448 19.85 -16.81 39.20
CA GLU A 448 21.22 -16.70 38.74
C GLU A 448 22.12 -17.83 39.25
N ALA A 449 21.87 -18.28 40.47
CA ALA A 449 22.61 -19.43 41.07
C ALA A 449 22.42 -20.72 40.27
N ASN A 450 21.19 -21.00 39.80
CA ASN A 450 20.90 -22.15 38.95
C ASN A 450 21.55 -21.98 37.55
N ALA A 451 21.50 -20.79 36.95
CA ALA A 451 22.16 -20.53 35.69
C ALA A 451 23.67 -20.77 35.77
N ASN A 452 24.32 -20.29 36.85
CA ASN A 452 25.75 -20.49 37.09
C ASN A 452 26.09 -21.97 37.34
N ALA A 453 25.26 -22.70 38.11
CA ALA A 453 25.44 -24.12 38.33
C ALA A 453 25.35 -24.95 37.05
N PHE A 454 24.41 -24.60 36.16
CA PHE A 454 24.27 -25.24 34.87
C PHE A 454 25.46 -24.90 33.95
N THR A 455 25.85 -23.64 33.88
CA THR A 455 26.95 -23.16 33.00
C THR A 455 28.28 -23.82 33.38
N ALA A 456 28.51 -24.12 34.68
CA ALA A 456 29.72 -24.78 35.13
C ALA A 456 29.78 -26.25 34.69
N HIS A 457 28.65 -26.96 34.66
CA HIS A 457 28.58 -28.39 34.36
C HIS A 457 27.29 -28.77 33.61
N PRO A 458 27.09 -28.31 32.36
CA PRO A 458 25.84 -28.59 31.63
C PRO A 458 25.57 -30.07 31.42
N GLU A 459 26.67 -30.86 31.23
CA GLU A 459 26.65 -32.30 31.02
C GLU A 459 26.04 -33.12 32.17
N ARG A 460 25.91 -32.52 33.34
CA ARG A 460 25.22 -33.14 34.48
C ARG A 460 23.71 -33.12 34.36
N TYR A 461 23.18 -32.13 33.70
CA TYR A 461 21.75 -31.84 33.67
C TYR A 461 21.07 -32.24 32.36
N VAL A 462 21.82 -32.25 31.26
CA VAL A 462 21.31 -32.58 29.91
C VAL A 462 22.19 -33.64 29.24
N ASP A 463 21.59 -34.39 28.32
CA ASP A 463 22.29 -35.35 27.46
C ASP A 463 22.85 -34.69 26.20
N GLU A 464 23.46 -35.49 25.32
CA GLU A 464 24.03 -35.00 24.03
C GLU A 464 22.97 -34.45 23.08
N ASN A 465 21.69 -34.78 23.28
CA ASN A 465 20.56 -34.28 22.49
C ASN A 465 19.90 -33.06 23.16
N GLY A 466 20.42 -32.58 24.28
CA GLY A 466 19.85 -31.46 25.03
C GLY A 466 18.61 -31.85 25.85
N THR A 467 18.32 -33.14 26.03
CA THR A 467 17.22 -33.62 26.86
C THR A 467 17.63 -33.68 28.32
N LEU A 468 16.70 -33.30 29.21
CA LEU A 468 16.96 -33.33 30.66
C LEU A 468 17.24 -34.75 31.14
N LYS A 469 18.38 -34.95 31.77
CA LYS A 469 18.71 -36.23 32.42
C LYS A 469 17.86 -36.46 33.64
N GLU A 470 17.43 -37.69 33.89
CA GLU A 470 16.86 -38.06 35.20
C GLU A 470 17.93 -37.89 36.27
N LEU A 471 17.59 -37.15 37.33
CA LEU A 471 18.46 -37.03 38.50
C LEU A 471 18.50 -38.41 39.20
N LYS A 472 19.68 -39.04 39.22
CA LYS A 472 19.93 -40.20 40.02
C LYS A 472 20.05 -39.83 41.49
#